data_73af85d8d616bed87b81db394130ef9f
#
_entry.id   73af85d8d616bed87b81db394130ef9f
#
_cell.length_a   1.000
_cell.length_b   1.000
_cell.length_c   1.000
_cell.angle_alpha   90.00
_cell.angle_beta   90.00
_cell.angle_gamma   90.00
#
_symmetry.space_group_name_H-M   'P 1'
#
loop_
_entity.id
_entity.type
_entity.pdbx_description
1 polymer ?
#
loop_
_entity_poly.entity_id
_entity_poly.type
_entity_poly.pdbx_seq_one_letter_code
_entity_poly.pdbx_strand_id
1 'polypeptide(L)'
;MLFYHSRREFSTLTFFAFYGIFLIEKGVEFLNGIVRALAFAKLNLSLSVLSKRADGFHELHSVMQSISLCDRVTLTLTTEGTIIPGTGTAGEKDITVSAAKAFFQASGVKNPGLLIDIEKNIPIAAGLGGGSADGAAVLCCLNELFRTGLSPSELCAAGFGVGADVPFCIVGSTALVTGAGETVKPLSPIPDCEFLIFSKEAKPGTAQMFAEYDRRFPSEKPTPNILETFDFRGLRSGIHNDFLPLYGDCFDAAFSVIKSRFPVCFGLSGSGPSAFAMFESPDKICENQLISLGYRVIRAKPERRGVSIFG
;
A
#
# COMPACT_ATOMS: atom_id res chain seq x y z
N MET A 1 59.24 33.91 18.30
CA MET A 1 58.28 34.32 17.32
C MET A 1 57.24 33.19 17.27
N LEU A 2 56.24 33.32 18.11
CA LEU A 2 55.21 32.28 18.39
C LEU A 2 53.90 32.78 17.78
N PHE A 3 53.31 32.04 16.82
CA PHE A 3 51.96 32.28 16.36
C PHE A 3 51.01 31.37 17.12
N TYR A 4 50.16 31.96 17.94
CA TYR A 4 49.05 31.35 18.63
C TYR A 4 47.84 31.31 17.64
N HIS A 5 47.36 30.12 17.25
CA HIS A 5 46.11 29.99 16.51
C HIS A 5 44.99 29.64 17.52
N SER A 6 44.15 30.62 17.80
CA SER A 6 42.95 30.43 18.58
C SER A 6 41.89 29.76 17.69
N ARG A 7 41.46 28.57 18.08
CA ARG A 7 40.20 27.94 17.56
C ARG A 7 39.04 28.77 18.07
N ARG A 8 38.35 29.46 17.19
CA ARG A 8 37.01 29.98 17.45
C ARG A 8 35.99 28.88 17.07
N GLU A 9 35.28 28.40 18.08
CA GLU A 9 34.04 27.65 17.89
C GLU A 9 33.01 28.59 17.27
N PHE A 10 32.58 28.28 16.07
CA PHE A 10 31.44 28.94 15.45
C PHE A 10 30.17 28.17 15.80
N SER A 11 29.50 28.58 16.87
CA SER A 11 28.08 28.34 17.07
C SER A 11 27.32 29.48 16.41
N THR A 12 26.94 29.32 15.16
CA THR A 12 26.01 30.27 14.56
C THR A 12 25.19 29.53 13.50
N LEU A 13 23.92 29.26 13.86
CA LEU A 13 22.88 28.97 12.89
C LEU A 13 22.76 30.21 11.97
N THR A 14 23.31 30.13 10.78
CA THR A 14 23.08 31.15 9.76
C THR A 14 22.04 30.60 8.78
N PHE A 15 20.81 31.09 8.87
CA PHE A 15 19.76 30.88 7.90
C PHE A 15 20.14 31.60 6.59
N PHE A 16 20.46 30.85 5.56
CA PHE A 16 20.43 31.35 4.19
C PHE A 16 19.13 30.88 3.52
N ALA A 17 18.14 31.75 3.53
CA ALA A 17 16.91 31.63 2.76
C ALA A 17 17.17 32.10 1.31
N PHE A 18 17.96 31.37 0.53
CA PHE A 18 18.00 31.42 -0.92
C PHE A 18 18.48 30.06 -1.42
N TYR A 19 17.63 29.36 -2.16
CA TYR A 19 17.85 27.96 -2.66
C TYR A 19 17.82 26.84 -1.62
N GLY A 20 16.69 26.62 -0.97
CA GLY A 20 16.22 25.31 -0.50
C GLY A 20 17.19 24.35 0.22
N ILE A 21 18.23 24.83 0.89
CA ILE A 21 19.18 24.02 1.65
C ILE A 21 18.87 24.14 3.13
N PHE A 22 18.45 23.05 3.76
CA PHE A 22 18.33 22.96 5.22
C PHE A 22 19.55 22.23 5.79
N LEU A 23 20.32 22.90 6.66
CA LEU A 23 21.34 22.27 7.49
C LEU A 23 20.69 21.80 8.78
N ILE A 24 20.59 20.50 8.99
CA ILE A 24 20.25 19.90 10.28
C ILE A 24 21.54 19.54 11.01
N GLU A 25 21.56 19.66 12.33
CA GLU A 25 22.73 19.56 13.25
C GLU A 25 23.61 18.29 13.13
N LYS A 26 23.40 17.42 12.18
CA LYS A 26 24.21 16.21 11.91
C LYS A 26 24.86 16.16 10.53
N GLY A 27 25.05 17.31 9.88
CA GLY A 27 25.89 17.42 8.68
C GLY A 27 25.32 16.77 7.42
N VAL A 28 23.99 16.73 7.28
CA VAL A 28 23.32 16.23 6.09
C VAL A 28 22.84 17.39 5.25
N GLU A 29 23.44 17.61 4.07
CA GLU A 29 22.95 18.54 3.07
C GLU A 29 21.75 17.91 2.33
N PHE A 30 20.54 18.47 2.49
CA PHE A 30 19.41 18.14 1.65
C PHE A 30 19.36 19.10 0.46
N LEU A 31 19.66 18.59 -0.71
CA LEU A 31 19.34 19.28 -1.95
C LEU A 31 17.82 19.29 -2.12
N ASN A 32 17.20 20.45 -1.87
CA ASN A 32 15.80 20.81 -2.15
C ASN A 32 14.69 20.41 -1.17
N GLY A 33 14.89 19.66 -0.10
CA GLY A 33 13.82 19.33 0.86
C GLY A 33 12.56 18.66 0.27
N ILE A 34 12.69 18.05 -0.90
CA ILE A 34 11.61 17.37 -1.64
C ILE A 34 12.02 15.92 -1.88
N VAL A 35 11.10 15.00 -1.62
CA VAL A 35 11.24 13.59 -1.96
C VAL A 35 9.95 13.11 -2.63
N ARG A 36 10.10 12.19 -3.59
CA ARG A 36 8.97 11.62 -4.33
C ARG A 36 9.02 10.11 -4.32
N ALA A 37 7.83 9.49 -4.34
CA ALA A 37 7.72 8.05 -4.46
C ALA A 37 6.54 7.63 -5.34
N LEU A 38 6.67 6.45 -5.93
CA LEU A 38 5.54 5.67 -6.43
C LEU A 38 5.05 4.77 -5.31
N ALA A 39 3.77 4.85 -5.00
CA ALA A 39 3.05 4.05 -4.03
C ALA A 39 2.23 2.99 -4.77
N PHE A 40 2.69 1.72 -4.74
CA PHE A 40 2.09 0.67 -5.56
C PHE A 40 0.84 0.07 -4.90
N ALA A 41 -0.20 -0.13 -5.69
CA ALA A 41 -1.41 -0.83 -5.29
C ALA A 41 -1.15 -2.31 -4.98
N LYS A 42 -2.10 -2.96 -4.33
CA LYS A 42 -2.06 -4.40 -4.03
C LYS A 42 -3.29 -5.13 -4.55
N LEU A 43 -3.13 -6.42 -4.76
CA LEU A 43 -4.21 -7.39 -4.87
C LEU A 43 -4.11 -8.41 -3.72
N ASN A 44 -5.25 -8.88 -3.23
CA ASN A 44 -5.30 -10.10 -2.44
C ASN A 44 -5.52 -11.27 -3.41
N LEU A 45 -4.48 -12.05 -3.69
CA LEU A 45 -4.60 -13.25 -4.51
C LEU A 45 -5.44 -14.31 -3.80
N SER A 46 -5.34 -14.38 -2.47
CA SER A 46 -6.28 -15.11 -1.62
C SER A 46 -6.57 -14.31 -0.36
N LEU A 47 -7.75 -14.50 0.24
CA LEU A 47 -8.12 -13.87 1.49
C LEU A 47 -9.09 -14.76 2.28
N SER A 48 -8.61 -15.24 3.41
CA SER A 48 -9.41 -15.96 4.42
C SER A 48 -9.58 -15.08 5.65
N VAL A 49 -10.80 -15.01 6.14
CA VAL A 49 -11.15 -14.43 7.45
C VAL A 49 -11.36 -15.61 8.41
N LEU A 50 -10.46 -15.77 9.39
CA LEU A 50 -10.43 -16.96 10.24
C LEU A 50 -11.30 -16.80 11.48
N SER A 51 -11.03 -15.77 12.27
CA SER A 51 -11.75 -15.51 13.52
C SER A 51 -11.76 -14.02 13.84
N LYS A 52 -12.68 -13.63 14.71
CA LYS A 52 -12.69 -12.28 15.28
C LYS A 52 -11.82 -12.24 16.54
N ARG A 53 -10.94 -11.27 16.61
CA ARG A 53 -10.00 -11.07 17.71
C ARG A 53 -10.66 -10.23 18.83
N ALA A 54 -10.11 -10.34 20.04
CA ALA A 54 -10.57 -9.56 21.19
C ALA A 54 -10.36 -8.04 21.03
N ASP A 55 -9.40 -7.62 20.18
CA ASP A 55 -9.13 -6.22 19.85
C ASP A 55 -10.10 -5.63 18.80
N GLY A 56 -11.06 -6.44 18.32
CA GLY A 56 -12.08 -6.05 17.35
C GLY A 56 -11.66 -6.23 15.88
N PHE A 57 -10.40 -6.54 15.61
CA PHE A 57 -9.92 -6.94 14.29
C PHE A 57 -10.26 -8.41 14.01
N HIS A 58 -9.94 -8.86 12.79
CA HIS A 58 -10.05 -10.26 12.38
C HIS A 58 -8.67 -10.86 12.16
N GLU A 59 -8.55 -12.12 12.53
CA GLU A 59 -7.40 -12.94 12.15
C GLU A 59 -7.54 -13.29 10.67
N LEU A 60 -6.58 -12.83 9.87
CA LEU A 60 -6.57 -13.00 8.43
C LEU A 60 -5.47 -13.94 7.98
N HIS A 61 -5.68 -14.55 6.82
CA HIS A 61 -4.67 -15.30 6.11
C HIS A 61 -4.79 -14.96 4.62
N SER A 62 -3.87 -14.18 4.10
CA SER A 62 -3.97 -13.61 2.76
C SER A 62 -2.64 -13.66 2.03
N VAL A 63 -2.67 -14.09 0.79
CA VAL A 63 -1.55 -13.85 -0.13
C VAL A 63 -1.80 -12.57 -0.86
N MET A 64 -0.88 -11.63 -0.69
CA MET A 64 -0.96 -10.32 -1.34
C MET A 64 0.13 -10.16 -2.39
N GLN A 65 -0.15 -9.37 -3.42
CA GLN A 65 0.76 -9.04 -4.52
C GLN A 65 0.71 -7.55 -4.81
N SER A 66 1.88 -6.89 -4.82
CA SER A 66 2.00 -5.52 -5.35
C SER A 66 1.86 -5.51 -6.86
N ILE A 67 1.24 -4.47 -7.41
CA ILE A 67 0.99 -4.33 -8.85
C ILE A 67 1.46 -2.97 -9.38
N SER A 68 1.72 -2.87 -10.67
CA SER A 68 2.27 -1.68 -11.33
C SER A 68 1.35 -0.45 -11.35
N LEU A 69 0.08 -0.58 -10.96
CA LEU A 69 -0.81 0.56 -10.71
C LEU A 69 -0.33 1.29 -9.47
N CYS A 70 -0.09 2.60 -9.55
CA CYS A 70 0.49 3.35 -8.44
C CYS A 70 -0.01 4.79 -8.38
N ASP A 71 -0.03 5.34 -7.18
CA ASP A 71 -0.12 6.76 -6.90
C ASP A 71 1.28 7.38 -6.86
N ARG A 72 1.37 8.70 -7.04
CA ARG A 72 2.60 9.45 -6.86
C ARG A 72 2.49 10.32 -5.62
N VAL A 73 3.37 10.10 -4.66
CA VAL A 73 3.45 10.88 -3.42
C VAL A 73 4.64 11.84 -3.51
N THR A 74 4.41 13.09 -3.19
CA THR A 74 5.46 14.13 -3.08
C THR A 74 5.42 14.71 -1.68
N LEU A 75 6.55 14.67 -1.00
CA LEU A 75 6.74 15.32 0.30
C LEU A 75 7.66 16.51 0.12
N THR A 76 7.24 17.65 0.65
CA THR A 76 8.04 18.90 0.66
C THR A 76 8.20 19.36 2.09
N LEU A 77 9.44 19.53 2.56
CA LEU A 77 9.70 20.11 3.87
C LEU A 77 9.27 21.59 3.90
N THR A 78 8.67 21.99 5.01
CA THR A 78 8.32 23.37 5.32
C THR A 78 8.97 23.80 6.63
N THR A 79 8.81 25.07 7.02
CA THR A 79 9.36 25.62 8.27
C THR A 79 8.31 25.85 9.34
N GLU A 80 7.06 25.46 9.07
CA GLU A 80 5.92 25.81 9.94
C GLU A 80 5.72 24.88 11.13
N GLY A 81 6.47 23.77 11.22
CA GLY A 81 6.33 22.78 12.28
C GLY A 81 5.03 21.96 12.22
N THR A 82 4.26 22.10 11.14
CA THR A 82 2.96 21.46 10.92
C THR A 82 2.99 20.49 9.74
N ILE A 83 2.08 19.52 9.75
CA ILE A 83 1.84 18.64 8.59
C ILE A 83 0.65 19.21 7.83
N ILE A 84 0.90 19.63 6.60
CA ILE A 84 -0.09 20.27 5.72
C ILE A 84 -0.56 19.21 4.71
N PRO A 85 -1.85 18.82 4.77
CA PRO A 85 -2.44 17.99 3.72
C PRO A 85 -2.60 18.85 2.45
N GLY A 86 -1.96 18.43 1.39
CA GLY A 86 -1.99 19.10 0.08
C GLY A 86 -2.99 18.45 -0.87
N THR A 87 -2.70 18.54 -2.16
CA THR A 87 -3.55 17.97 -3.22
C THR A 87 -3.64 16.45 -3.13
N GLY A 88 -4.81 15.91 -3.45
CA GLY A 88 -5.07 14.45 -3.46
C GLY A 88 -5.22 13.81 -2.09
N THR A 89 -5.10 14.56 -0.99
CA THR A 89 -5.34 14.09 0.37
C THR A 89 -6.80 14.30 0.79
N ALA A 90 -7.26 13.55 1.80
CA ALA A 90 -8.58 13.72 2.41
C ALA A 90 -8.56 14.71 3.60
N GLY A 91 -7.53 15.59 3.68
CA GLY A 91 -7.35 16.57 4.75
C GLY A 91 -6.69 15.99 6.00
N GLU A 92 -6.91 16.61 7.16
CA GLU A 92 -6.22 16.25 8.42
C GLU A 92 -6.46 14.81 8.90
N LYS A 93 -7.54 14.18 8.46
CA LYS A 93 -7.88 12.79 8.77
C LYS A 93 -7.31 11.79 7.76
N ASP A 94 -6.53 12.28 6.80
CA ASP A 94 -5.90 11.44 5.79
C ASP A 94 -4.89 10.46 6.43
N ILE A 95 -4.84 9.26 5.87
CA ILE A 95 -3.94 8.20 6.31
C ILE A 95 -2.46 8.63 6.19
N THR A 96 -2.12 9.49 5.23
CA THR A 96 -0.76 10.00 5.02
C THR A 96 -0.34 10.97 6.11
N VAL A 97 -1.24 11.80 6.58
CA VAL A 97 -1.02 12.66 7.76
C VAL A 97 -0.79 11.80 9.00
N SER A 98 -1.57 10.74 9.17
CA SER A 98 -1.39 9.77 10.26
C SER A 98 -0.05 9.06 10.17
N ALA A 99 0.37 8.66 8.96
CA ALA A 99 1.66 8.03 8.69
C ALA A 99 2.84 8.95 9.03
N ALA A 100 2.77 10.23 8.64
CA ALA A 100 3.79 11.20 8.98
C ALA A 100 3.90 11.41 10.51
N LYS A 101 2.78 11.51 11.23
CA LYS A 101 2.77 11.58 12.70
C LYS A 101 3.40 10.33 13.33
N ALA A 102 3.04 9.14 12.85
CA ALA A 102 3.60 7.87 13.32
C ALA A 102 5.11 7.80 13.09
N PHE A 103 5.61 8.27 11.94
CA PHE A 103 7.03 8.35 11.66
C PHE A 103 7.77 9.25 12.66
N PHE A 104 7.31 10.49 12.87
CA PHE A 104 7.95 11.41 13.80
C PHE A 104 7.94 10.88 15.24
N GLN A 105 6.89 10.18 15.63
CA GLN A 105 6.82 9.51 16.93
C GLN A 105 7.83 8.36 17.05
N ALA A 106 7.93 7.50 16.03
CA ALA A 106 8.81 6.33 16.03
C ALA A 106 10.30 6.71 15.93
N SER A 107 10.62 7.71 15.10
CA SER A 107 11.99 8.15 14.84
C SER A 107 12.55 9.10 15.90
N GLY A 108 11.68 9.77 16.67
CA GLY A 108 12.07 10.85 17.58
C GLY A 108 12.54 12.14 16.86
N VAL A 109 12.46 12.20 15.53
CA VAL A 109 12.78 13.41 14.77
C VAL A 109 11.72 14.47 15.03
N LYS A 110 12.17 15.69 15.33
CA LYS A 110 11.27 16.84 15.47
C LYS A 110 10.69 17.20 14.08
N ASN A 111 9.38 17.29 13.97
CA ASN A 111 8.73 17.71 12.73
C ASN A 111 9.08 19.16 12.38
N PRO A 112 9.78 19.43 11.27
CA PRO A 112 10.10 20.79 10.84
C PRO A 112 8.94 21.49 10.13
N GLY A 113 7.98 20.71 9.67
CA GLY A 113 6.89 21.06 8.78
C GLY A 113 6.94 20.22 7.51
N LEU A 114 5.78 19.82 7.00
CA LEU A 114 5.65 18.92 5.87
C LEU A 114 4.40 19.23 5.06
N LEU A 115 4.54 19.37 3.74
CA LEU A 115 3.43 19.36 2.78
C LEU A 115 3.41 18.00 2.08
N ILE A 116 2.22 17.38 2.00
CA ILE A 116 1.99 16.07 1.39
C ILE A 116 1.05 16.24 0.20
N ASP A 117 1.56 16.04 -1.01
CA ASP A 117 0.78 16.04 -2.25
C ASP A 117 0.70 14.63 -2.85
N ILE A 118 -0.48 14.25 -3.37
CA ILE A 118 -0.73 12.93 -3.95
C ILE A 118 -1.40 13.07 -5.30
N GLU A 119 -0.77 12.50 -6.33
CA GLU A 119 -1.41 12.26 -7.63
C GLU A 119 -2.07 10.88 -7.59
N LYS A 120 -3.42 10.87 -7.48
CA LYS A 120 -4.22 9.65 -7.31
C LYS A 120 -4.54 8.99 -8.65
N ASN A 121 -4.01 7.77 -8.85
CA ASN A 121 -4.31 6.89 -9.98
C ASN A 121 -5.00 5.60 -9.52
N ILE A 122 -4.74 5.17 -8.28
CA ILE A 122 -5.41 4.01 -7.68
C ILE A 122 -6.85 4.40 -7.33
N PRO A 123 -7.85 3.69 -7.84
CA PRO A 123 -9.26 3.97 -7.53
C PRO A 123 -9.52 3.95 -6.01
N ILE A 124 -10.19 4.99 -5.53
CA ILE A 124 -10.52 5.14 -4.10
C ILE A 124 -11.56 4.09 -3.68
N ALA A 125 -11.40 3.52 -2.50
CA ALA A 125 -12.27 2.51 -1.90
C ALA A 125 -12.48 1.25 -2.76
N ALA A 126 -11.55 0.95 -3.66
CA ALA A 126 -11.66 -0.15 -4.63
C ALA A 126 -11.14 -1.51 -4.11
N GLY A 127 -10.65 -1.64 -2.89
CA GLY A 127 -10.03 -2.89 -2.39
C GLY A 127 -8.58 -3.09 -2.86
N LEU A 128 -7.96 -2.05 -3.44
CA LEU A 128 -6.61 -2.07 -4.02
C LEU A 128 -5.53 -1.48 -3.10
N GLY A 129 -5.89 -1.09 -1.88
CA GLY A 129 -4.94 -0.62 -0.86
C GLY A 129 -4.34 0.76 -1.11
N GLY A 130 -4.96 1.63 -1.95
CA GLY A 130 -4.36 2.91 -2.36
C GLY A 130 -3.97 3.82 -1.20
N GLY A 131 -4.86 4.02 -0.21
CA GLY A 131 -4.53 4.84 0.96
C GLY A 131 -3.39 4.24 1.79
N SER A 132 -3.35 2.91 1.96
CA SER A 132 -2.26 2.23 2.67
C SER A 132 -0.94 2.33 1.92
N ALA A 133 -0.97 2.28 0.58
CA ALA A 133 0.20 2.49 -0.26
C ALA A 133 0.74 3.94 -0.10
N ASP A 134 -0.15 4.94 -0.08
CA ASP A 134 0.24 6.34 0.17
C ASP A 134 0.88 6.50 1.55
N GLY A 135 0.26 5.92 2.59
CA GLY A 135 0.81 5.93 3.95
C GLY A 135 2.19 5.27 4.05
N ALA A 136 2.36 4.12 3.37
CA ALA A 136 3.65 3.44 3.27
C ALA A 136 4.70 4.30 2.57
N ALA A 137 4.32 4.96 1.47
CA ALA A 137 5.21 5.87 0.75
C ALA A 137 5.66 7.04 1.65
N VAL A 138 4.76 7.64 2.43
CA VAL A 138 5.12 8.69 3.40
C VAL A 138 6.14 8.19 4.41
N LEU A 139 5.92 7.02 5.03
CA LEU A 139 6.87 6.44 6.00
C LEU A 139 8.25 6.19 5.38
N CYS A 140 8.29 5.58 4.20
CA CYS A 140 9.54 5.28 3.50
C CYS A 140 10.27 6.57 3.05
N CYS A 141 9.54 7.55 2.50
CA CYS A 141 10.10 8.83 2.08
C CYS A 141 10.70 9.62 3.26
N LEU A 142 10.01 9.64 4.41
CA LEU A 142 10.52 10.34 5.59
C LEU A 142 11.76 9.62 6.17
N ASN A 143 11.78 8.29 6.16
CA ASN A 143 12.95 7.51 6.56
C ASN A 143 14.18 7.83 5.71
N GLU A 144 13.99 7.92 4.39
CA GLU A 144 15.04 8.33 3.44
C GLU A 144 15.45 9.79 3.63
N LEU A 145 14.46 10.70 3.69
CA LEU A 145 14.67 12.14 3.78
C LEU A 145 15.46 12.54 5.05
N PHE A 146 15.12 11.95 6.19
CA PHE A 146 15.78 12.21 7.47
C PHE A 146 16.92 11.25 7.77
N ARG A 147 17.19 10.26 6.89
CA ARG A 147 18.23 9.23 7.07
C ARG A 147 18.21 8.62 8.46
N THR A 148 17.02 8.33 8.98
CA THR A 148 16.87 7.82 10.35
C THR A 148 17.36 6.38 10.50
N GLY A 149 17.43 5.63 9.39
CA GLY A 149 17.89 4.24 9.37
C GLY A 149 16.92 3.27 10.04
N LEU A 150 15.62 3.65 10.17
CA LEU A 150 14.60 2.72 10.64
C LEU A 150 14.55 1.51 9.71
N SER A 151 14.61 0.33 10.30
CA SER A 151 14.51 -0.94 9.58
C SER A 151 13.12 -1.14 8.99
N PRO A 152 12.95 -2.01 7.98
CA PRO A 152 11.63 -2.35 7.46
C PRO A 152 10.66 -2.83 8.55
N SER A 153 11.14 -3.55 9.56
CA SER A 153 10.30 -4.02 10.67
C SER A 153 9.81 -2.86 11.57
N GLU A 154 10.65 -1.87 11.83
CA GLU A 154 10.25 -0.68 12.60
C GLU A 154 9.26 0.20 11.81
N LEU A 155 9.48 0.37 10.51
CA LEU A 155 8.52 1.05 9.63
C LEU A 155 7.18 0.30 9.57
N CYS A 156 7.19 -1.03 9.47
CA CYS A 156 5.97 -1.85 9.50
C CYS A 156 5.23 -1.71 10.83
N ALA A 157 5.93 -1.71 11.95
CA ALA A 157 5.33 -1.51 13.27
C ALA A 157 4.65 -0.13 13.39
N ALA A 158 5.33 0.94 12.94
CA ALA A 158 4.74 2.27 12.87
C ALA A 158 3.54 2.32 11.91
N GLY A 159 3.66 1.67 10.76
CA GLY A 159 2.65 1.62 9.71
C GLY A 159 1.39 0.84 10.09
N PHE A 160 1.50 -0.23 10.87
CA PHE A 160 0.34 -1.00 11.33
C PHE A 160 -0.62 -0.16 12.16
N GLY A 161 -0.10 0.71 13.02
CA GLY A 161 -0.92 1.68 13.77
C GLY A 161 -1.68 2.70 12.89
N VAL A 162 -1.26 2.85 11.63
CA VAL A 162 -1.87 3.75 10.65
C VAL A 162 -2.93 3.02 9.81
N GLY A 163 -2.65 1.77 9.43
CA GLY A 163 -3.57 0.94 8.67
C GLY A 163 -3.06 -0.47 8.44
N ALA A 164 -3.96 -1.45 8.47
CA ALA A 164 -3.66 -2.87 8.43
C ALA A 164 -2.89 -3.33 7.16
N ASP A 165 -3.11 -2.69 6.02
CA ASP A 165 -2.41 -3.01 4.76
C ASP A 165 -1.07 -2.24 4.62
N VAL A 166 -0.76 -1.26 5.50
CA VAL A 166 0.47 -0.45 5.38
C VAL A 166 1.74 -1.28 5.50
N PRO A 167 1.84 -2.27 6.43
CA PRO A 167 3.03 -3.12 6.50
C PRO A 167 3.30 -3.88 5.19
N PHE A 168 2.25 -4.43 4.55
CA PHE A 168 2.41 -5.06 3.24
C PHE A 168 2.89 -4.05 2.18
N CYS A 169 2.31 -2.85 2.15
CA CYS A 169 2.70 -1.81 1.19
C CYS A 169 4.14 -1.32 1.38
N ILE A 170 4.72 -1.44 2.58
CA ILE A 170 6.15 -1.18 2.82
C ILE A 170 7.00 -2.31 2.23
N VAL A 171 6.65 -3.57 2.49
CA VAL A 171 7.41 -4.75 2.06
C VAL A 171 7.27 -4.99 0.56
N GLY A 172 6.05 -4.96 0.05
CA GLY A 172 5.73 -5.18 -1.36
C GLY A 172 5.93 -6.61 -1.85
N SER A 173 6.05 -6.77 -3.17
CA SER A 173 6.22 -8.05 -3.88
C SER A 173 5.04 -9.00 -3.67
N THR A 174 5.35 -10.30 -3.54
CA THR A 174 4.40 -11.35 -3.13
C THR A 174 4.67 -11.67 -1.66
N ALA A 175 3.67 -11.62 -0.82
CA ALA A 175 3.83 -11.96 0.60
C ALA A 175 2.59 -12.64 1.17
N LEU A 176 2.83 -13.50 2.17
CA LEU A 176 1.80 -13.99 3.07
C LEU A 176 1.60 -12.95 4.18
N VAL A 177 0.37 -12.51 4.33
CA VAL A 177 -0.05 -11.56 5.37
C VAL A 177 -0.99 -12.29 6.33
N THR A 178 -0.65 -12.23 7.61
CA THR A 178 -1.41 -12.88 8.69
C THR A 178 -1.63 -11.94 9.86
N GLY A 179 -2.38 -12.39 10.87
CA GLY A 179 -2.84 -11.53 11.94
C GLY A 179 -3.94 -10.58 11.44
N ALA A 180 -3.98 -9.38 11.92
CA ALA A 180 -4.83 -8.32 11.38
C ALA A 180 -4.17 -7.56 10.20
N GLY A 181 -2.99 -8.02 9.74
CA GLY A 181 -2.17 -7.39 8.72
C GLY A 181 -0.74 -7.05 9.21
N GLU A 182 -0.47 -7.24 10.49
CA GLU A 182 0.81 -6.90 11.13
C GLU A 182 1.96 -7.83 10.74
N THR A 183 1.66 -9.09 10.41
CA THR A 183 2.70 -10.06 10.04
C THR A 183 2.78 -10.21 8.52
N VAL A 184 3.91 -9.83 7.95
CA VAL A 184 4.17 -9.91 6.51
C VAL A 184 5.39 -10.81 6.27
N LYS A 185 5.17 -11.99 5.69
CA LYS A 185 6.21 -12.95 5.33
C LYS A 185 6.41 -12.92 3.81
N PRO A 186 7.55 -12.43 3.29
CA PRO A 186 7.83 -12.47 1.87
C PRO A 186 7.76 -13.90 1.32
N LEU A 187 7.21 -14.04 0.12
CA LEU A 187 7.13 -15.28 -0.65
C LEU A 187 7.94 -15.15 -1.94
N SER A 188 8.15 -16.26 -2.64
CA SER A 188 8.73 -16.21 -3.98
C SER A 188 7.85 -15.35 -4.89
N PRO A 189 8.46 -14.45 -5.69
CA PRO A 189 7.71 -13.65 -6.64
C PRO A 189 6.90 -14.52 -7.60
N ILE A 190 5.68 -14.10 -7.91
CA ILE A 190 4.90 -14.76 -8.95
C ILE A 190 5.58 -14.57 -10.32
N PRO A 191 5.38 -15.51 -11.27
CA PRO A 191 5.90 -15.38 -12.62
C PRO A 191 5.38 -14.15 -13.35
N ASP A 192 6.06 -13.76 -14.44
CA ASP A 192 5.60 -12.66 -15.31
C ASP A 192 4.22 -12.96 -15.87
N CYS A 193 3.31 -12.02 -15.65
CA CYS A 193 1.91 -12.10 -16.03
C CYS A 193 1.29 -10.71 -16.15
N GLU A 194 0.06 -10.64 -16.59
CA GLU A 194 -0.74 -9.41 -16.56
C GLU A 194 -2.05 -9.64 -15.80
N PHE A 195 -2.46 -8.61 -15.07
CA PHE A 195 -3.76 -8.55 -14.42
C PHE A 195 -4.72 -7.67 -15.22
N LEU A 196 -5.94 -8.13 -15.42
CA LEU A 196 -7.10 -7.30 -15.71
C LEU A 196 -7.84 -7.08 -14.40
N ILE A 197 -7.86 -5.85 -13.93
CA ILE A 197 -8.56 -5.43 -12.71
C ILE A 197 -9.83 -4.74 -13.14
N PHE A 198 -10.97 -5.13 -12.60
CA PHE A 198 -12.26 -4.59 -13.05
C PHE A 198 -13.21 -4.35 -11.87
N SER A 199 -13.98 -3.26 -11.99
CA SER A 199 -14.99 -2.87 -10.98
C SER A 199 -16.11 -2.08 -11.65
N LYS A 200 -17.33 -2.15 -11.09
CA LYS A 200 -18.48 -1.37 -11.57
C LYS A 200 -18.83 -0.23 -10.63
N GLU A 201 -19.01 -0.53 -9.36
CA GLU A 201 -19.62 0.37 -8.39
C GLU A 201 -18.76 0.50 -7.14
N ALA A 202 -18.99 1.58 -6.40
CA ALA A 202 -18.44 1.71 -5.07
C ALA A 202 -19.16 0.73 -4.13
N LYS A 203 -18.44 0.23 -3.14
CA LYS A 203 -18.98 -0.65 -2.08
C LYS A 203 -19.20 0.14 -0.78
N PRO A 204 -19.89 -0.46 0.19
CA PRO A 204 -19.83 -0.02 1.60
C PRO A 204 -18.39 -0.01 2.12
N GLY A 205 -18.11 0.75 3.15
CA GLY A 205 -16.78 0.81 3.78
C GLY A 205 -16.29 -0.57 4.23
N THR A 206 -14.97 -0.75 4.31
CA THR A 206 -14.35 -2.04 4.70
C THR A 206 -14.90 -2.57 6.03
N ALA A 207 -15.07 -1.70 7.04
CA ALA A 207 -15.65 -2.10 8.32
C ALA A 207 -17.07 -2.65 8.20
N GLN A 208 -17.89 -2.09 7.31
CA GLN A 208 -19.25 -2.58 7.06
C GLN A 208 -19.24 -3.95 6.36
N MET A 209 -18.26 -4.19 5.46
CA MET A 209 -18.10 -5.49 4.81
C MET A 209 -17.70 -6.58 5.81
N PHE A 210 -16.83 -6.28 6.78
CA PHE A 210 -16.50 -7.21 7.86
C PHE A 210 -17.71 -7.46 8.78
N ALA A 211 -18.48 -6.43 9.12
CA ALA A 211 -19.68 -6.61 9.92
C ALA A 211 -20.74 -7.48 9.21
N GLU A 212 -20.90 -7.31 7.89
CA GLU A 212 -21.79 -8.18 7.11
C GLU A 212 -21.25 -9.60 6.99
N TYR A 213 -19.94 -9.76 6.89
CA TYR A 213 -19.29 -11.08 6.92
C TYR A 213 -19.57 -11.80 8.24
N ASP A 214 -19.34 -11.14 9.39
CA ASP A 214 -19.61 -11.70 10.73
C ASP A 214 -21.08 -12.13 10.88
N ARG A 215 -22.00 -11.35 10.32
CA ARG A 215 -23.43 -11.66 10.37
C ARG A 215 -23.81 -12.91 9.58
N ARG A 216 -23.16 -13.13 8.41
CA ARG A 216 -23.45 -14.28 7.52
C ARG A 216 -22.67 -15.54 7.87
N PHE A 217 -21.46 -15.39 8.39
CA PHE A 217 -20.51 -16.48 8.62
C PHE A 217 -19.95 -16.41 10.05
N PRO A 218 -20.77 -16.71 11.08
CA PRO A 218 -20.37 -16.50 12.48
C PRO A 218 -19.38 -17.55 13.02
N SER A 219 -19.02 -18.56 12.23
CA SER A 219 -18.14 -19.64 12.69
C SER A 219 -16.68 -19.38 12.36
N GLU A 220 -15.79 -19.71 13.29
CA GLU A 220 -14.35 -19.72 13.04
C GLU A 220 -13.98 -20.72 11.95
N LYS A 221 -12.95 -20.37 11.17
CA LYS A 221 -12.44 -21.22 10.09
C LYS A 221 -11.05 -21.73 10.41
N PRO A 222 -10.69 -22.95 10.00
CA PRO A 222 -9.32 -23.42 10.10
C PRO A 222 -8.41 -22.59 9.19
N THR A 223 -7.15 -22.43 9.60
CA THR A 223 -6.12 -21.80 8.76
C THR A 223 -5.96 -22.61 7.47
N PRO A 224 -6.09 -21.97 6.29
CA PRO A 224 -5.92 -22.66 5.02
C PRO A 224 -4.48 -23.16 4.88
N ASN A 225 -4.34 -24.36 4.30
CA ASN A 225 -3.03 -24.82 3.88
C ASN A 225 -2.65 -24.11 2.57
N ILE A 226 -2.00 -22.96 2.66
CA ILE A 226 -1.49 -22.24 1.49
C ILE A 226 -0.10 -22.76 1.20
N LEU A 227 0.10 -23.16 -0.05
CA LEU A 227 1.42 -23.56 -0.55
C LEU A 227 2.41 -22.39 -0.41
N GLU A 228 3.53 -22.62 0.24
CA GLU A 228 4.59 -21.61 0.42
C GLU A 228 5.30 -21.27 -0.91
N THR A 229 5.04 -22.03 -1.96
CA THR A 229 5.59 -21.85 -3.30
C THR A 229 4.48 -21.58 -4.29
N PHE A 230 4.47 -20.38 -4.85
CA PHE A 230 3.52 -19.96 -5.88
C PHE A 230 4.13 -20.17 -7.27
N ASP A 231 3.84 -21.35 -7.84
CA ASP A 231 3.85 -21.51 -9.29
C ASP A 231 2.43 -21.24 -9.85
N PHE A 232 2.27 -21.19 -11.16
CA PHE A 232 0.95 -21.02 -11.78
C PHE A 232 -0.04 -22.15 -11.43
N ARG A 233 0.42 -23.32 -11.01
CA ARG A 233 -0.46 -24.44 -10.60
C ARG A 233 -1.03 -24.18 -9.21
N GLY A 234 -0.20 -23.75 -8.27
CA GLY A 234 -0.64 -23.36 -6.93
C GLY A 234 -1.63 -22.19 -6.97
N LEU A 235 -1.37 -21.19 -7.82
CA LEU A 235 -2.29 -20.06 -8.03
C LEU A 235 -3.65 -20.50 -8.57
N ARG A 236 -3.71 -21.49 -9.49
CA ARG A 236 -4.97 -22.00 -10.03
C ARG A 236 -5.87 -22.68 -8.98
N SER A 237 -5.27 -23.29 -7.97
CA SER A 237 -6.00 -24.08 -6.94
C SER A 237 -6.21 -23.33 -5.62
N GLY A 238 -5.44 -22.27 -5.35
CA GLY A 238 -5.41 -21.59 -4.06
C GLY A 238 -6.15 -20.25 -3.99
N ILE A 239 -6.77 -19.82 -5.09
CA ILE A 239 -7.45 -18.52 -5.13
C ILE A 239 -8.85 -18.65 -4.54
N HIS A 240 -9.06 -17.97 -3.42
CA HIS A 240 -10.38 -17.74 -2.86
C HIS A 240 -10.42 -16.39 -2.13
N ASN A 241 -11.64 -15.89 -1.92
CA ASN A 241 -11.83 -14.68 -1.13
C ASN A 241 -13.15 -14.81 -0.37
N ASP A 242 -13.05 -14.75 0.95
CA ASP A 242 -14.18 -14.94 1.85
C ASP A 242 -15.26 -13.85 1.75
N PHE A 243 -14.93 -12.69 1.16
CA PHE A 243 -15.92 -11.64 0.87
C PHE A 243 -16.69 -11.86 -0.43
N LEU A 244 -16.20 -12.71 -1.35
CA LEU A 244 -16.85 -12.90 -2.66
C LEU A 244 -18.33 -13.33 -2.53
N PRO A 245 -18.73 -14.24 -1.62
CA PRO A 245 -20.12 -14.63 -1.44
C PRO A 245 -21.06 -13.48 -1.02
N LEU A 246 -20.52 -12.37 -0.47
CA LEU A 246 -21.33 -11.20 -0.11
C LEU A 246 -21.84 -10.43 -1.32
N TYR A 247 -21.22 -10.64 -2.50
CA TYR A 247 -21.56 -9.98 -3.75
C TYR A 247 -22.64 -10.73 -4.56
N GLY A 248 -23.06 -11.94 -4.13
CA GLY A 248 -24.03 -12.75 -4.85
C GLY A 248 -23.58 -12.99 -6.31
N ASP A 249 -24.44 -12.66 -7.26
CA ASP A 249 -24.26 -12.84 -8.71
C ASP A 249 -23.61 -11.63 -9.42
N CYS A 250 -23.19 -10.60 -8.69
CA CYS A 250 -22.68 -9.36 -9.27
C CYS A 250 -21.53 -9.55 -10.27
N PHE A 251 -20.73 -10.61 -10.09
CA PHE A 251 -19.58 -10.91 -10.94
C PHE A 251 -19.80 -12.05 -11.94
N ASP A 252 -20.94 -12.72 -11.94
CA ASP A 252 -21.16 -13.95 -12.73
C ASP A 252 -20.94 -13.74 -14.23
N ALA A 253 -21.49 -12.66 -14.78
CA ALA A 253 -21.31 -12.33 -16.20
C ALA A 253 -19.82 -12.06 -16.53
N ALA A 254 -19.12 -11.32 -15.68
CA ALA A 254 -17.70 -11.02 -15.87
C ALA A 254 -16.85 -12.30 -15.72
N PHE A 255 -17.09 -13.10 -14.70
CA PHE A 255 -16.36 -14.35 -14.49
C PHE A 255 -16.64 -15.38 -15.60
N SER A 256 -17.83 -15.37 -16.20
CA SER A 256 -18.13 -16.18 -17.39
C SER A 256 -17.26 -15.79 -18.59
N VAL A 257 -17.15 -14.49 -18.87
CA VAL A 257 -16.25 -13.95 -19.91
C VAL A 257 -14.80 -14.38 -19.61
N ILE A 258 -14.32 -14.15 -18.39
CA ILE A 258 -12.95 -14.46 -17.99
C ILE A 258 -12.64 -15.95 -18.12
N LYS A 259 -13.52 -16.83 -17.63
CA LYS A 259 -13.35 -18.29 -17.72
C LYS A 259 -13.20 -18.76 -19.17
N SER A 260 -13.93 -18.16 -20.12
CA SER A 260 -13.84 -18.50 -21.54
C SER A 260 -12.48 -18.17 -22.18
N ARG A 261 -11.63 -17.39 -21.49
CA ARG A 261 -10.29 -16.93 -21.94
C ARG A 261 -9.14 -17.65 -21.24
N PHE A 262 -9.41 -18.72 -20.51
CA PHE A 262 -8.41 -19.56 -19.84
C PHE A 262 -7.42 -18.77 -18.97
N PRO A 263 -7.88 -18.02 -17.96
CA PRO A 263 -7.02 -17.28 -17.07
C PRO A 263 -6.16 -18.25 -16.24
N VAL A 264 -5.03 -17.75 -15.73
CA VAL A 264 -4.28 -18.47 -14.71
C VAL A 264 -5.13 -18.58 -13.44
N CYS A 265 -5.70 -17.46 -13.01
CA CYS A 265 -6.62 -17.37 -11.86
C CYS A 265 -7.46 -16.10 -11.97
N PHE A 266 -8.50 -16.00 -11.15
CA PHE A 266 -9.32 -14.78 -11.01
C PHE A 266 -10.04 -14.79 -9.66
N GLY A 267 -10.39 -13.62 -9.15
CA GLY A 267 -11.05 -13.48 -7.86
C GLY A 267 -11.37 -12.05 -7.49
N LEU A 268 -11.78 -11.85 -6.24
CA LEU A 268 -12.02 -10.54 -5.62
C LEU A 268 -10.76 -10.07 -4.91
N SER A 269 -10.47 -8.76 -4.94
CA SER A 269 -9.37 -8.15 -4.18
C SER A 269 -9.89 -7.47 -2.90
N GLY A 270 -9.31 -7.83 -1.77
CA GLY A 270 -9.70 -7.31 -0.46
C GLY A 270 -11.18 -7.59 -0.19
N SER A 271 -11.85 -6.66 0.47
CA SER A 271 -13.30 -6.69 0.62
C SER A 271 -14.05 -6.17 -0.62
N GLY A 272 -13.39 -6.06 -1.78
CA GLY A 272 -13.96 -5.56 -3.05
C GLY A 272 -13.99 -4.02 -3.11
N PRO A 273 -14.71 -3.41 -4.10
CA PRO A 273 -15.47 -4.05 -5.17
C PRO A 273 -14.63 -4.46 -6.40
N SER A 274 -13.31 -4.32 -6.38
CA SER A 274 -12.50 -4.75 -7.51
C SER A 274 -12.34 -6.25 -7.51
N ALA A 275 -12.58 -6.85 -8.68
CA ALA A 275 -12.16 -8.18 -9.02
C ALA A 275 -10.97 -8.13 -9.97
N PHE A 276 -10.27 -9.24 -10.12
CA PHE A 276 -9.13 -9.35 -11.01
C PHE A 276 -9.14 -10.68 -11.75
N ALA A 277 -8.47 -10.70 -12.88
CA ALA A 277 -8.11 -11.92 -13.60
C ALA A 277 -6.64 -11.84 -14.00
N MET A 278 -5.89 -12.92 -13.78
CA MET A 278 -4.48 -13.05 -14.10
C MET A 278 -4.31 -13.89 -15.36
N PHE A 279 -3.52 -13.39 -16.28
CA PHE A 279 -3.21 -14.06 -17.55
C PHE A 279 -1.70 -14.05 -17.80
N GLU A 280 -1.19 -15.04 -18.50
CA GLU A 280 0.16 -14.96 -19.05
C GLU A 280 0.24 -13.83 -20.09
N SER A 281 -0.82 -13.67 -20.90
CA SER A 281 -0.98 -12.56 -21.83
C SER A 281 -2.47 -12.36 -22.13
N PRO A 282 -3.13 -11.34 -21.57
CA PRO A 282 -4.55 -11.11 -21.79
C PRO A 282 -4.80 -10.55 -23.18
N ASP A 283 -5.84 -11.05 -23.85
CA ASP A 283 -6.29 -10.49 -25.13
C ASP A 283 -7.15 -9.23 -24.93
N LYS A 284 -7.17 -8.38 -25.98
CA LYS A 284 -8.02 -7.18 -25.99
C LYS A 284 -9.52 -7.51 -26.02
N ILE A 285 -9.88 -8.71 -26.49
CA ILE A 285 -11.28 -9.14 -26.59
C ILE A 285 -11.87 -9.30 -25.20
N CYS A 286 -11.13 -9.91 -24.26
CA CYS A 286 -11.56 -10.03 -22.85
C CYS A 286 -11.82 -8.67 -22.23
N GLU A 287 -10.87 -7.73 -22.40
CA GLU A 287 -10.99 -6.36 -21.88
C GLU A 287 -12.23 -5.65 -22.45
N ASN A 288 -12.41 -5.68 -23.78
CA ASN A 288 -13.54 -5.05 -24.46
C ASN A 288 -14.89 -5.65 -24.02
N GLN A 289 -14.95 -6.96 -23.78
CA GLN A 289 -16.17 -7.61 -23.28
C GLN A 289 -16.49 -7.16 -21.86
N LEU A 290 -15.49 -7.03 -20.96
CA LEU A 290 -15.70 -6.49 -19.61
C LEU A 290 -16.18 -5.03 -19.66
N ILE A 291 -15.60 -4.20 -20.53
CA ILE A 291 -16.04 -2.82 -20.75
C ILE A 291 -17.49 -2.78 -21.25
N SER A 292 -17.86 -3.63 -22.21
CA SER A 292 -19.24 -3.70 -22.71
C SER A 292 -20.26 -4.18 -21.68
N LEU A 293 -19.82 -4.93 -20.67
CA LEU A 293 -20.60 -5.27 -19.49
C LEU A 293 -20.70 -4.11 -18.46
N GLY A 294 -20.07 -2.94 -18.74
CA GLY A 294 -20.11 -1.76 -17.91
C GLY A 294 -19.04 -1.73 -16.82
N TYR A 295 -18.00 -2.57 -16.88
CA TYR A 295 -16.88 -2.50 -15.96
C TYR A 295 -15.85 -1.44 -16.40
N ARG A 296 -15.30 -0.71 -15.43
CA ARG A 296 -14.02 -0.03 -15.60
C ARG A 296 -12.93 -1.11 -15.54
N VAL A 297 -12.03 -1.12 -16.52
CA VAL A 297 -10.94 -2.11 -16.60
C VAL A 297 -9.60 -1.40 -16.54
N ILE A 298 -8.67 -1.94 -15.76
CA ILE A 298 -7.30 -1.46 -15.60
C ILE A 298 -6.36 -2.64 -15.84
N ARG A 299 -5.32 -2.44 -16.66
CA ARG A 299 -4.23 -3.41 -16.81
C ARG A 299 -3.12 -3.10 -15.81
N ALA A 300 -2.57 -4.13 -15.20
CA ALA A 300 -1.41 -4.02 -14.33
C ALA A 300 -0.52 -5.26 -14.45
N LYS A 301 0.76 -5.10 -14.07
CA LYS A 301 1.73 -6.20 -13.97
C LYS A 301 2.11 -6.40 -12.51
N PRO A 302 2.65 -7.57 -12.15
CA PRO A 302 3.27 -7.74 -10.84
C PRO A 302 4.37 -6.70 -10.61
N GLU A 303 4.45 -6.15 -9.42
CA GLU A 303 5.51 -5.26 -8.99
C GLU A 303 6.24 -5.91 -7.79
N ARG A 304 7.56 -5.73 -7.74
CA ARG A 304 8.40 -6.31 -6.68
C ARG A 304 8.54 -5.43 -5.46
N ARG A 305 8.14 -4.16 -5.56
CA ARG A 305 8.26 -3.16 -4.50
C ARG A 305 6.87 -2.73 -4.04
N GLY A 306 6.76 -2.34 -2.78
CA GLY A 306 5.59 -1.63 -2.28
C GLY A 306 5.70 -0.13 -2.53
N VAL A 307 6.93 0.40 -2.40
CA VAL A 307 7.27 1.81 -2.63
C VAL A 307 8.53 1.91 -3.48
N SER A 308 8.60 2.90 -4.37
CA SER A 308 9.81 3.24 -5.13
C SER A 308 10.09 4.72 -5.01
N ILE A 309 11.13 5.07 -4.24
CA ILE A 309 11.55 6.46 -4.02
C ILE A 309 12.42 6.93 -5.19
N PHE A 310 12.24 8.19 -5.60
CA PHE A 310 13.03 8.85 -6.64
C PHE A 310 13.08 10.37 -6.39
N GLY A 311 14.10 11.03 -6.86
CA GLY A 311 14.27 12.49 -6.70
C GLY A 311 15.68 12.92 -6.78
#